data_c028224a27dc18362f3851562cfdde65
#
_entry.id   c028224a27dc18362f3851562cfdde65
#
_cell.length_a   1.000
_cell.length_b   1.000
_cell.length_c   1.000
_cell.angle_alpha   90.00
_cell.angle_beta   90.00
_cell.angle_gamma   90.00
#
_symmetry.space_group_name_H-M   'P 1'
#
loop_
_entity.id
_entity.type
_entity.pdbx_description
1 polymer ?
#
loop_
_entity_poly.entity_id
_entity_poly.type
_entity_poly.pdbx_seq_one_letter_code
_entity_poly.pdbx_strand_id
1 'polypeptide(L)'
;MKKIIAFTFAFLTVLTMCGCDKRADYSQKISQLRTEIFIGKTDRFTLYCYGETRETPFETDGKTTEVRPFATFKIIPVKNEACEGEILVKFGAAGLNFCGKFEYKPLADARYAYILLPCPPKENFTAVISMGGEDYSVEMHSLKLADTIDYAAALSVAQKACGADGEKFFNDESYGEIRIRLLENDGYNFWYVGFFAENFKREYLIDGKTAEILATK
;
A
#
# COMPACT_ATOMS: atom_id res chain seq x y z
N MET A 1 26.70 -39.93 39.72
CA MET A 1 25.39 -39.25 39.72
C MET A 1 25.44 -37.71 39.74
N LYS A 2 26.54 -37.05 40.22
CA LYS A 2 26.61 -35.56 40.26
C LYS A 2 26.86 -34.88 38.90
N LYS A 3 27.33 -35.57 37.87
CA LYS A 3 27.62 -34.97 36.54
C LYS A 3 26.45 -34.92 35.58
N ILE A 4 25.40 -35.71 35.81
CA ILE A 4 24.17 -35.76 34.97
C ILE A 4 23.22 -34.60 35.30
N ILE A 5 23.19 -34.14 36.56
CA ILE A 5 22.32 -33.04 37.00
C ILE A 5 22.80 -31.69 36.45
N ALA A 6 24.09 -31.47 36.25
CA ALA A 6 24.62 -30.23 35.71
C ALA A 6 24.29 -30.05 34.23
N PHE A 7 24.15 -31.13 33.44
CA PHE A 7 23.84 -31.06 32.02
C PHE A 7 22.35 -30.79 31.75
N THR A 8 21.48 -31.28 32.63
CA THR A 8 20.02 -31.06 32.54
C THR A 8 19.65 -29.60 32.85
N PHE A 9 20.40 -28.93 33.74
CA PHE A 9 20.16 -27.54 34.09
C PHE A 9 20.63 -26.57 32.99
N ALA A 10 21.73 -26.89 32.28
CA ALA A 10 22.21 -26.09 31.17
C ALA A 10 21.27 -26.19 29.93
N PHE A 11 20.57 -27.31 29.75
CA PHE A 11 19.61 -27.48 28.62
C PHE A 11 18.28 -26.78 28.90
N LEU A 12 17.87 -26.63 30.16
CA LEU A 12 16.64 -25.97 30.53
C LEU A 12 16.74 -24.43 30.43
N THR A 13 17.93 -23.85 30.60
CA THR A 13 18.16 -22.40 30.50
C THR A 13 18.24 -21.90 29.06
N VAL A 14 18.54 -22.76 28.07
CA VAL A 14 18.55 -22.39 26.65
C VAL A 14 17.14 -22.33 26.06
N LEU A 15 16.18 -23.08 26.63
CA LEU A 15 14.77 -23.09 26.15
C LEU A 15 13.95 -21.87 26.59
N THR A 16 14.43 -21.07 27.55
CA THR A 16 13.70 -19.87 28.00
C THR A 16 14.06 -18.58 27.27
N MET A 17 14.98 -18.64 26.28
CA MET A 17 15.34 -17.47 25.46
C MET A 17 14.65 -17.42 24.10
N CYS A 18 13.72 -18.31 23.78
CA CYS A 18 12.74 -18.09 22.72
C CYS A 18 11.66 -17.13 23.25
N GLY A 19 12.04 -15.90 23.55
CA GLY A 19 11.09 -14.81 23.65
C GLY A 19 10.33 -14.76 22.34
N CYS A 20 9.06 -15.16 22.33
CA CYS A 20 8.15 -14.74 21.27
C CYS A 20 8.20 -13.22 21.27
N ASP A 21 8.94 -12.63 20.33
CA ASP A 21 8.74 -11.25 19.93
C ASP A 21 7.27 -11.18 19.46
N LYS A 22 6.37 -10.82 20.38
CA LYS A 22 5.02 -10.43 20.02
C LYS A 22 5.23 -9.20 19.12
N ARG A 23 5.19 -9.41 17.82
CA ARG A 23 5.16 -8.30 16.88
C ARG A 23 3.98 -7.43 17.29
N ALA A 24 4.26 -6.18 17.66
CA ALA A 24 3.20 -5.25 17.99
C ALA A 24 2.26 -5.14 16.79
N ASP A 25 0.96 -5.25 17.06
CA ASP A 25 -0.06 -5.11 16.02
C ASP A 25 -0.35 -3.62 15.80
N TYR A 26 0.15 -3.09 14.68
CA TYR A 26 -0.09 -1.71 14.27
C TYR A 26 -1.24 -1.59 13.26
N SER A 27 -2.04 -2.63 13.07
CA SER A 27 -3.11 -2.64 12.07
C SER A 27 -4.09 -1.47 12.25
N GLN A 28 -4.37 -1.08 13.49
CA GLN A 28 -5.26 0.04 13.80
C GLN A 28 -4.69 1.42 13.45
N LYS A 29 -3.36 1.54 13.27
CA LYS A 29 -2.71 2.78 12.85
C LYS A 29 -2.54 2.90 11.33
N ILE A 30 -2.80 1.82 10.59
CA ILE A 30 -2.61 1.85 9.14
C ILE A 30 -3.79 2.57 8.49
N SER A 31 -3.62 3.84 8.18
CA SER A 31 -4.61 4.67 7.48
C SER A 31 -4.62 4.44 5.96
N GLN A 32 -3.52 3.93 5.40
CA GLN A 32 -3.45 3.50 4.01
C GLN A 32 -2.50 2.33 3.83
N LEU A 33 -2.98 1.27 3.17
CA LEU A 33 -2.18 0.14 2.73
C LEU A 33 -2.46 -0.15 1.24
N ARG A 34 -1.52 0.21 0.37
CA ARG A 34 -1.52 -0.11 -1.05
C ARG A 34 -0.56 -1.26 -1.31
N THR A 35 -1.09 -2.43 -1.68
CA THR A 35 -0.28 -3.63 -1.90
C THR A 35 -0.21 -4.06 -3.36
N GLU A 36 -1.07 -3.49 -4.22
CA GLU A 36 -1.17 -3.89 -5.61
C GLU A 36 -1.18 -2.67 -6.54
N ILE A 37 -0.51 -2.82 -7.68
CA ILE A 37 -0.48 -1.84 -8.77
C ILE A 37 -0.71 -2.60 -10.06
N PHE A 38 -1.66 -2.11 -10.86
CA PHE A 38 -1.94 -2.64 -12.18
C PHE A 38 -1.78 -1.53 -13.22
N ILE A 39 -1.38 -1.92 -14.41
CA ILE A 39 -1.29 -1.03 -15.58
C ILE A 39 -2.01 -1.65 -16.77
N GLY A 40 -2.68 -0.80 -17.53
CA GLY A 40 -3.19 -1.11 -18.86
C GLY A 40 -2.92 0.06 -19.79
N LYS A 41 -2.70 -0.21 -21.07
CA LYS A 41 -2.38 0.82 -22.07
C LYS A 41 -3.24 0.68 -23.30
N THR A 42 -3.63 1.81 -23.85
CA THR A 42 -4.21 1.95 -25.18
C THR A 42 -3.37 2.94 -25.99
N ASP A 43 -3.73 3.17 -27.23
CA ASP A 43 -3.17 4.25 -28.06
C ASP A 43 -3.52 5.65 -27.55
N ARG A 44 -4.58 5.80 -26.73
CA ARG A 44 -5.10 7.09 -26.26
C ARG A 44 -4.70 7.43 -24.83
N PHE A 45 -4.52 6.44 -23.95
CA PHE A 45 -4.22 6.67 -22.54
C PHE A 45 -3.50 5.48 -21.90
N THR A 46 -2.85 5.77 -20.77
CA THR A 46 -2.40 4.77 -19.80
C THR A 46 -3.33 4.78 -18.61
N LEU A 47 -3.80 3.62 -18.19
CA LEU A 47 -4.64 3.40 -17.03
C LEU A 47 -3.84 2.70 -15.94
N TYR A 48 -3.79 3.28 -14.74
CA TYR A 48 -3.31 2.62 -13.54
C TYR A 48 -4.48 2.27 -12.64
N CYS A 49 -4.38 1.14 -11.93
CA CYS A 49 -5.28 0.79 -10.84
C CYS A 49 -4.45 0.41 -9.62
N TYR A 50 -4.79 0.97 -8.48
CA TYR A 50 -4.17 0.67 -7.20
C TYR A 50 -5.16 -0.11 -6.35
N GLY A 51 -4.77 -1.33 -5.94
CA GLY A 51 -5.48 -2.11 -4.93
C GLY A 51 -5.03 -1.66 -3.55
N GLU A 52 -5.91 -1.01 -2.80
CA GLU A 52 -5.57 -0.45 -1.51
C GLU A 52 -6.70 -0.55 -0.49
N THR A 53 -6.35 -0.55 0.80
CA THR A 53 -7.25 -0.15 1.87
C THR A 53 -6.85 1.22 2.36
N ARG A 54 -7.81 2.10 2.63
CA ARG A 54 -7.54 3.43 3.13
C ARG A 54 -8.70 3.95 3.97
N GLU A 55 -8.40 4.92 4.80
CA GLU A 55 -9.41 5.61 5.59
C GLU A 55 -10.36 6.47 4.73
N THR A 56 -11.54 6.72 5.29
CA THR A 56 -12.58 7.53 4.65
C THR A 56 -13.25 8.43 5.70
N PRO A 57 -13.17 9.77 5.56
CA PRO A 57 -12.42 10.55 4.56
C PRO A 57 -10.90 10.34 4.67
N PHE A 58 -10.17 10.56 3.57
CA PHE A 58 -8.72 10.41 3.55
C PHE A 58 -8.07 11.73 3.97
N GLU A 59 -7.68 11.82 5.22
CA GLU A 59 -7.08 13.00 5.84
C GLU A 59 -5.69 12.69 6.40
N THR A 60 -4.87 13.72 6.65
CA THR A 60 -3.56 13.60 7.27
C THR A 60 -3.59 14.38 8.57
N ASP A 61 -4.29 13.86 9.55
CA ASP A 61 -4.47 14.50 10.85
C ASP A 61 -3.78 13.76 12.01
N GLY A 62 -3.09 12.65 11.68
CA GLY A 62 -2.39 11.81 12.66
C GLY A 62 -3.32 10.89 13.44
N LYS A 63 -4.53 10.64 12.95
CA LYS A 63 -5.48 9.70 13.51
C LYS A 63 -6.06 8.83 12.41
N THR A 64 -6.12 7.54 12.64
CA THR A 64 -6.74 6.61 11.70
C THR A 64 -8.24 6.53 11.97
N THR A 65 -9.04 6.73 10.93
CA THR A 65 -10.51 6.57 10.95
C THR A 65 -10.93 5.21 10.38
N GLU A 66 -12.16 5.09 9.89
CA GLU A 66 -12.63 3.85 9.28
C GLU A 66 -11.88 3.55 7.98
N VAL A 67 -11.19 2.42 7.94
CA VAL A 67 -10.41 1.96 6.78
C VAL A 67 -11.27 1.02 5.93
N ARG A 68 -11.34 1.29 4.63
CA ARG A 68 -12.13 0.52 3.66
C ARG A 68 -11.31 0.12 2.44
N PRO A 69 -11.63 -1.01 1.78
CA PRO A 69 -10.97 -1.42 0.56
C PRO A 69 -11.43 -0.63 -0.67
N PHE A 70 -10.48 -0.25 -1.52
CA PHE A 70 -10.71 0.50 -2.74
C PHE A 70 -9.95 -0.07 -3.95
N ALA A 71 -10.52 0.15 -5.15
CA ALA A 71 -9.76 0.28 -6.38
C ALA A 71 -9.67 1.77 -6.71
N THR A 72 -8.46 2.30 -6.72
CA THR A 72 -8.18 3.67 -7.12
C THR A 72 -7.63 3.68 -8.53
N PHE A 73 -8.41 4.17 -9.49
CA PHE A 73 -7.97 4.30 -10.88
C PHE A 73 -7.37 5.68 -11.13
N LYS A 74 -6.30 5.73 -11.93
CA LYS A 74 -5.68 6.94 -12.46
C LYS A 74 -5.54 6.81 -13.96
N ILE A 75 -6.10 7.76 -14.73
CA ILE A 75 -5.95 7.82 -16.18
C ILE A 75 -4.99 8.94 -16.56
N ILE A 76 -4.04 8.62 -17.45
CA ILE A 76 -3.05 9.55 -17.99
C ILE A 76 -3.21 9.54 -19.51
N PRO A 77 -3.65 10.65 -20.15
CA PRO A 77 -3.74 10.75 -21.60
C PRO A 77 -2.38 10.57 -22.26
N VAL A 78 -2.36 9.97 -23.45
CA VAL A 78 -1.20 10.06 -24.33
C VAL A 78 -1.08 11.51 -24.82
N LYS A 79 0.14 11.97 -25.05
CA LYS A 79 0.46 13.35 -25.42
C LYS A 79 -0.39 13.80 -26.61
N ASN A 80 -1.11 14.91 -26.45
CA ASN A 80 -2.05 15.52 -27.41
C ASN A 80 -3.46 14.88 -27.50
N GLU A 81 -3.78 13.88 -26.69
CA GLU A 81 -5.14 13.37 -26.57
C GLU A 81 -5.90 14.13 -25.47
N ALA A 82 -7.00 14.76 -25.84
CA ALA A 82 -7.88 15.41 -24.87
C ALA A 82 -8.81 14.36 -24.24
N CYS A 83 -8.68 14.11 -22.97
CA CYS A 83 -9.66 13.38 -22.18
C CYS A 83 -10.75 14.36 -21.72
N GLU A 84 -11.55 14.89 -22.69
CA GLU A 84 -12.64 15.83 -22.39
C GLU A 84 -13.93 15.09 -22.02
N GLY A 85 -14.80 15.78 -21.26
CA GLY A 85 -16.10 15.27 -20.87
C GLY A 85 -16.07 14.28 -19.71
N GLU A 86 -17.16 13.52 -19.63
CA GLU A 86 -17.31 12.48 -18.61
C GLU A 86 -16.54 11.23 -18.99
N ILE A 87 -15.78 10.70 -18.03
CA ILE A 87 -15.05 9.45 -18.18
C ILE A 87 -15.50 8.49 -17.08
N LEU A 88 -15.92 7.30 -17.49
CA LEU A 88 -16.34 6.23 -16.59
C LEU A 88 -15.40 5.04 -16.70
N VAL A 89 -15.19 4.34 -15.59
CA VAL A 89 -14.55 3.03 -15.56
C VAL A 89 -15.54 1.99 -15.07
N LYS A 90 -15.59 0.84 -15.76
CA LYS A 90 -16.36 -0.35 -15.37
C LYS A 90 -15.41 -1.54 -15.29
N PHE A 91 -15.56 -2.37 -14.29
CA PHE A 91 -14.77 -3.62 -14.16
C PHE A 91 -15.47 -4.61 -13.24
N GLY A 92 -15.07 -5.87 -13.36
CA GLY A 92 -15.54 -6.96 -12.49
C GLY A 92 -14.50 -7.27 -11.41
N ALA A 93 -14.95 -7.46 -10.16
CA ALA A 93 -14.13 -7.96 -9.07
C ALA A 93 -14.99 -8.78 -8.11
N ALA A 94 -14.46 -9.90 -7.58
CA ALA A 94 -15.14 -10.78 -6.63
C ALA A 94 -16.56 -11.22 -7.10
N GLY A 95 -16.76 -11.42 -8.42
CA GLY A 95 -18.05 -11.80 -9.01
C GLY A 95 -19.09 -10.67 -9.11
N LEU A 96 -18.71 -9.44 -8.80
CA LEU A 96 -19.56 -8.25 -8.88
C LEU A 96 -19.04 -7.29 -9.95
N ASN A 97 -19.96 -6.47 -10.50
CA ASN A 97 -19.61 -5.40 -11.44
C ASN A 97 -19.61 -4.06 -10.71
N PHE A 98 -18.57 -3.27 -10.97
CA PHE A 98 -18.36 -1.96 -10.38
C PHE A 98 -18.27 -0.89 -11.47
N CYS A 99 -18.68 0.32 -11.13
CA CYS A 99 -18.57 1.50 -11.98
C CYS A 99 -18.10 2.70 -11.16
N GLY A 100 -17.24 3.51 -11.73
CA GLY A 100 -16.78 4.76 -11.14
C GLY A 100 -16.62 5.86 -12.17
N LYS A 101 -16.75 7.10 -11.71
CA LYS A 101 -16.52 8.31 -12.51
C LYS A 101 -15.15 8.90 -12.19
N PHE A 102 -14.43 9.28 -13.21
CA PHE A 102 -13.16 10.01 -13.03
C PHE A 102 -13.41 11.48 -12.72
N GLU A 103 -12.72 11.96 -11.70
CA GLU A 103 -12.66 13.37 -11.32
C GLU A 103 -11.24 13.90 -11.54
N TYR A 104 -11.14 15.11 -12.10
CA TYR A 104 -9.85 15.78 -12.23
C TYR A 104 -9.37 16.28 -10.88
N LYS A 105 -8.09 16.01 -10.57
CA LYS A 105 -7.41 16.47 -9.35
C LYS A 105 -6.28 17.44 -9.74
N PRO A 106 -6.49 18.75 -9.60
CA PRO A 106 -5.54 19.77 -10.08
C PRO A 106 -4.12 19.62 -9.51
N LEU A 107 -3.99 19.28 -8.22
CA LEU A 107 -2.67 19.13 -7.57
C LEU A 107 -1.86 17.95 -8.12
N ALA A 108 -2.52 16.95 -8.69
CA ALA A 108 -1.86 15.78 -9.28
C ALA A 108 -1.82 15.84 -10.79
N ASP A 109 -2.42 16.86 -11.40
CA ASP A 109 -2.60 17.01 -12.86
C ASP A 109 -3.07 15.70 -13.51
N ALA A 110 -4.04 15.05 -12.90
CA ALA A 110 -4.53 13.75 -13.34
C ALA A 110 -6.00 13.54 -12.94
N ARG A 111 -6.66 12.58 -13.60
CA ARG A 111 -8.02 12.17 -13.25
C ARG A 111 -8.00 10.88 -12.48
N TYR A 112 -8.80 10.82 -11.41
CA TYR A 112 -8.91 9.67 -10.52
C TYR A 112 -10.36 9.23 -10.36
N ALA A 113 -10.57 7.91 -10.26
CA ALA A 113 -11.84 7.32 -9.83
C ALA A 113 -11.56 6.44 -8.61
N TYR A 114 -12.37 6.61 -7.57
CA TYR A 114 -12.26 5.87 -6.31
C TYR A 114 -13.48 4.97 -6.15
N ILE A 115 -13.28 3.68 -6.14
CA ILE A 115 -14.38 2.71 -6.13
C ILE A 115 -14.24 1.82 -4.89
N LEU A 116 -15.25 1.89 -4.03
CA LEU A 116 -15.33 1.04 -2.84
C LEU A 116 -15.59 -0.41 -3.25
N LEU A 117 -14.84 -1.34 -2.67
CA LEU A 117 -14.89 -2.77 -2.99
C LEU A 117 -15.08 -3.61 -1.73
N PRO A 118 -15.53 -4.87 -1.83
CA PRO A 118 -15.46 -5.83 -0.74
C PRO A 118 -14.02 -6.20 -0.35
N CYS A 119 -13.11 -6.24 -1.33
CA CYS A 119 -11.68 -6.45 -1.15
C CYS A 119 -10.91 -5.80 -2.30
N PRO A 120 -9.65 -5.36 -2.09
CA PRO A 120 -8.83 -4.81 -3.17
C PRO A 120 -8.59 -5.85 -4.27
N PRO A 121 -8.47 -5.44 -5.56
CA PRO A 121 -8.12 -6.36 -6.64
C PRO A 121 -6.71 -6.92 -6.40
N LYS A 122 -6.52 -8.23 -6.68
CA LYS A 122 -5.24 -8.94 -6.46
C LYS A 122 -4.73 -9.65 -7.72
N GLU A 123 -5.58 -9.81 -8.72
CA GLU A 123 -5.29 -10.55 -9.95
C GLU A 123 -5.49 -9.63 -11.15
N ASN A 124 -4.89 -9.99 -12.29
CA ASN A 124 -5.13 -9.32 -13.56
C ASN A 124 -6.63 -9.33 -13.89
N PHE A 125 -7.13 -8.26 -14.46
CA PHE A 125 -8.54 -8.10 -14.80
C PHE A 125 -8.71 -7.21 -16.02
N THR A 126 -9.90 -7.17 -16.59
CA THR A 126 -10.25 -6.25 -17.67
C THR A 126 -11.09 -5.10 -17.12
N ALA A 127 -10.71 -3.87 -17.47
CA ALA A 127 -11.51 -2.68 -17.24
C ALA A 127 -12.05 -2.14 -18.56
N VAL A 128 -13.23 -1.53 -18.55
CA VAL A 128 -13.81 -0.82 -19.68
C VAL A 128 -13.87 0.66 -19.34
N ILE A 129 -13.25 1.49 -20.15
CA ILE A 129 -13.26 2.94 -20.04
C ILE A 129 -14.24 3.50 -21.07
N SER A 130 -15.33 4.14 -20.61
CA SER A 130 -16.26 4.88 -21.47
C SER A 130 -15.83 6.33 -21.51
N MET A 131 -15.51 6.86 -22.70
CA MET A 131 -15.01 8.22 -22.92
C MET A 131 -15.38 8.72 -24.31
N GLY A 132 -15.97 9.93 -24.40
CA GLY A 132 -16.35 10.52 -25.70
C GLY A 132 -17.40 9.72 -26.47
N GLY A 133 -18.21 8.88 -25.80
CA GLY A 133 -19.20 8.02 -26.43
C GLY A 133 -18.67 6.68 -26.94
N GLU A 134 -17.39 6.38 -26.71
CA GLU A 134 -16.72 5.14 -27.08
C GLU A 134 -16.32 4.34 -25.82
N ASP A 135 -16.30 3.00 -25.95
CA ASP A 135 -15.86 2.08 -24.91
C ASP A 135 -14.52 1.45 -25.29
N TYR A 136 -13.54 1.56 -24.40
CA TYR A 136 -12.18 1.00 -24.52
C TYR A 136 -12.01 -0.15 -23.54
N SER A 137 -11.84 -1.36 -24.04
CA SER A 137 -11.50 -2.52 -23.22
C SER A 137 -9.98 -2.52 -22.93
N VAL A 138 -9.60 -2.57 -21.67
CA VAL A 138 -8.22 -2.44 -21.21
C VAL A 138 -7.87 -3.62 -20.32
N GLU A 139 -6.91 -4.43 -20.73
CA GLU A 139 -6.35 -5.48 -19.89
C GLU A 139 -5.39 -4.89 -18.87
N MET A 140 -5.69 -5.12 -17.59
CA MET A 140 -4.93 -4.63 -16.44
C MET A 140 -4.00 -5.73 -15.94
N HIS A 141 -2.69 -5.47 -16.04
CA HIS A 141 -1.63 -6.38 -15.61
C HIS A 141 -0.95 -5.89 -14.34
N SER A 142 -0.68 -6.81 -13.41
CA SER A 142 0.04 -6.48 -12.18
C SER A 142 1.47 -6.03 -12.50
N LEU A 143 1.89 -4.94 -11.84
CA LEU A 143 3.28 -4.46 -11.83
C LEU A 143 4.06 -4.93 -10.59
N LYS A 144 3.41 -5.65 -9.69
CA LYS A 144 4.07 -6.23 -8.52
C LYS A 144 4.89 -7.44 -8.94
N LEU A 145 6.18 -7.40 -8.63
CA LEU A 145 7.10 -8.50 -8.92
C LEU A 145 6.93 -9.64 -7.91
N ALA A 146 7.19 -10.87 -8.37
CA ALA A 146 7.02 -12.06 -7.53
C ALA A 146 8.00 -12.13 -6.34
N ASP A 147 9.16 -11.46 -6.44
CA ASP A 147 10.18 -11.39 -5.41
C ASP A 147 10.08 -10.13 -4.53
N THR A 148 9.00 -9.35 -4.67
CA THR A 148 8.73 -8.21 -3.81
C THR A 148 8.41 -8.69 -2.39
N ILE A 149 9.18 -8.20 -1.39
CA ILE A 149 8.92 -8.48 0.03
C ILE A 149 7.51 -8.03 0.42
N ASP A 150 6.95 -8.60 1.47
CA ASP A 150 5.65 -8.18 1.97
C ASP A 150 5.73 -6.81 2.69
N TYR A 151 4.58 -6.18 2.85
CA TYR A 151 4.49 -4.87 3.51
C TYR A 151 4.88 -4.93 5.00
N ALA A 152 4.70 -6.07 5.67
CA ALA A 152 5.03 -6.21 7.08
C ALA A 152 6.56 -6.23 7.28
N ALA A 153 7.31 -6.83 6.34
CA ALA A 153 8.76 -6.75 6.31
C ALA A 153 9.24 -5.32 6.11
N ALA A 154 8.66 -4.58 5.15
CA ALA A 154 8.99 -3.18 4.92
C ALA A 154 8.67 -2.30 6.13
N LEU A 155 7.49 -2.49 6.75
CA LEU A 155 7.12 -1.79 7.98
C LEU A 155 8.10 -2.06 9.12
N SER A 156 8.53 -3.32 9.31
CA SER A 156 9.50 -3.69 10.34
C SER A 156 10.86 -3.02 10.13
N VAL A 157 11.32 -2.88 8.88
CA VAL A 157 12.56 -2.17 8.55
C VAL A 157 12.45 -0.69 8.88
N ALA A 158 11.35 -0.02 8.46
CA ALA A 158 11.10 1.38 8.75
C ALA A 158 10.99 1.65 10.26
N GLN A 159 10.32 0.79 11.01
CA GLN A 159 10.19 0.88 12.46
C GLN A 159 11.55 0.81 13.15
N LYS A 160 12.39 -0.14 12.77
CA LYS A 160 13.75 -0.26 13.33
C LYS A 160 14.60 0.97 13.04
N ALA A 161 14.45 1.55 11.85
CA ALA A 161 15.18 2.75 11.46
C ALA A 161 14.74 4.02 12.20
N CYS A 162 13.49 4.08 12.68
CA CYS A 162 13.03 5.16 13.55
C CYS A 162 13.79 5.23 14.88
N GLY A 163 14.24 4.10 15.41
CA GLY A 163 14.95 4.04 16.69
C GLY A 163 14.18 4.70 17.83
N ALA A 164 14.90 5.36 18.74
CA ALA A 164 14.33 6.04 19.91
C ALA A 164 13.38 7.19 19.55
N ASP A 165 13.57 7.86 18.42
CA ASP A 165 12.70 8.93 17.96
C ASP A 165 11.25 8.48 17.73
N GLY A 166 11.08 7.21 17.37
CA GLY A 166 9.77 6.61 17.15
C GLY A 166 9.10 6.04 18.40
N GLU A 167 9.75 6.01 19.55
CA GLU A 167 9.27 5.29 20.74
C GLU A 167 7.87 5.73 21.16
N LYS A 168 7.61 7.02 21.25
CA LYS A 168 6.27 7.55 21.56
C LYS A 168 5.23 7.12 20.52
N PHE A 169 5.59 7.20 19.25
CA PHE A 169 4.70 6.83 18.14
C PHE A 169 4.27 5.36 18.20
N PHE A 170 5.19 4.46 18.54
CA PHE A 170 4.91 3.02 18.57
C PHE A 170 4.28 2.54 19.89
N ASN A 171 4.51 3.23 20.99
CA ASN A 171 4.00 2.83 22.31
C ASN A 171 2.63 3.43 22.65
N ASP A 172 2.19 4.50 22.01
CA ASP A 172 0.88 5.11 22.18
C ASP A 172 -0.06 4.68 21.05
N GLU A 173 -0.99 3.75 21.31
CA GLU A 173 -1.91 3.20 20.32
C GLU A 173 -2.82 4.25 19.67
N SER A 174 -3.11 5.34 20.37
CA SER A 174 -3.97 6.43 19.88
C SER A 174 -3.23 7.51 19.11
N TYR A 175 -1.88 7.43 19.03
CA TYR A 175 -1.05 8.49 18.49
C TYR A 175 -0.47 8.13 17.13
N GLY A 176 -0.92 8.86 16.11
CA GLY A 176 -0.37 8.81 14.78
C GLY A 176 -1.00 7.79 13.81
N GLU A 177 -0.66 7.93 12.56
CA GLU A 177 -1.09 7.09 11.45
C GLU A 177 0.09 6.55 10.64
N ILE A 178 -0.10 5.39 10.03
CA ILE A 178 0.89 4.72 9.17
C ILE A 178 0.34 4.64 7.76
N ARG A 179 1.15 5.05 6.78
CA ARG A 179 0.85 4.89 5.35
C ARG A 179 1.88 3.99 4.70
N ILE A 180 1.41 2.94 4.06
CA ILE A 180 2.25 1.96 3.37
C ILE A 180 1.80 1.87 1.93
N ARG A 181 2.72 2.07 0.99
CA ARG A 181 2.40 2.05 -0.44
C ARG A 181 3.44 1.27 -1.21
N LEU A 182 2.99 0.27 -1.94
CA LEU A 182 3.80 -0.27 -3.03
C LEU A 182 3.92 0.81 -4.12
N LEU A 183 5.11 1.03 -4.59
CA LEU A 183 5.46 1.91 -5.70
C LEU A 183 6.15 1.08 -6.78
N GLU A 184 6.05 1.53 -8.01
CA GLU A 184 6.78 0.98 -9.14
C GLU A 184 7.45 2.11 -9.94
N ASN A 185 8.68 1.90 -10.35
CA ASN A 185 9.39 2.76 -11.27
C ASN A 185 10.37 1.94 -12.11
N ASP A 186 10.27 2.05 -13.43
CA ASP A 186 11.16 1.39 -14.40
C ASP A 186 11.34 -0.12 -14.19
N GLY A 187 10.25 -0.82 -13.79
CA GLY A 187 10.24 -2.26 -13.57
C GLY A 187 10.79 -2.69 -12.20
N TYR A 188 11.02 -1.76 -11.28
CA TYR A 188 11.43 -2.04 -9.90
C TYR A 188 10.30 -1.71 -8.93
N ASN A 189 10.15 -2.53 -7.90
CA ASN A 189 9.20 -2.26 -6.83
C ASN A 189 9.90 -1.65 -5.61
N PHE A 190 9.20 -0.73 -4.96
CA PHE A 190 9.64 -0.05 -3.74
C PHE A 190 8.49 0.01 -2.75
N TRP A 191 8.81 0.01 -1.47
CA TRP A 191 7.86 0.32 -0.43
C TRP A 191 8.09 1.74 0.08
N TYR A 192 7.05 2.55 0.03
CA TYR A 192 6.98 3.77 0.81
C TYR A 192 6.31 3.46 2.15
N VAL A 193 6.96 3.83 3.25
CA VAL A 193 6.42 3.72 4.60
C VAL A 193 6.53 5.09 5.27
N GLY A 194 5.39 5.67 5.64
CA GLY A 194 5.32 6.96 6.32
C GLY A 194 4.64 6.83 7.68
N PHE A 195 5.22 7.48 8.69
CA PHE A 195 4.69 7.64 10.04
C PHE A 195 4.35 9.11 10.23
N PHE A 196 3.11 9.40 10.63
CA PHE A 196 2.58 10.75 10.74
C PHE A 196 1.87 10.93 12.09
N ALA A 197 2.25 11.96 12.83
CA ALA A 197 1.56 12.45 14.02
C ALA A 197 1.78 13.94 14.13
N GLU A 198 1.08 14.62 15.06
CA GLU A 198 1.09 16.08 15.21
C GLU A 198 2.49 16.71 15.18
N ASN A 199 3.45 16.12 15.91
CA ASN A 199 4.82 16.62 16.02
C ASN A 199 5.88 15.59 15.58
N PHE A 200 5.47 14.58 14.81
CA PHE A 200 6.36 13.52 14.35
C PHE A 200 6.04 13.14 12.92
N LYS A 201 7.06 13.22 12.07
CA LYS A 201 6.97 12.77 10.69
C LYS A 201 8.26 12.06 10.31
N ARG A 202 8.15 10.84 9.79
CA ARG A 202 9.24 10.08 9.19
C ARG A 202 8.73 9.34 7.97
N GLU A 203 9.49 9.40 6.91
CA GLU A 203 9.14 8.74 5.64
C GLU A 203 10.34 7.94 5.16
N TYR A 204 10.11 6.74 4.67
CA TYR A 204 11.13 5.81 4.18
C TYR A 204 10.76 5.33 2.79
N LEU A 205 11.74 5.29 1.90
CA LEU A 205 11.71 4.54 0.66
C LEU A 205 12.58 3.30 0.83
N ILE A 206 12.00 2.13 0.62
CA ILE A 206 12.62 0.84 0.90
C ILE A 206 12.63 0.02 -0.39
N ASP A 207 13.74 -0.57 -0.74
CA ASP A 207 13.85 -1.47 -1.88
C ASP A 207 12.91 -2.67 -1.69
N GLY A 208 12.08 -2.92 -2.71
CA GLY A 208 11.05 -3.95 -2.65
C GLY A 208 11.56 -5.38 -2.66
N LYS A 209 12.84 -5.59 -2.95
CA LYS A 209 13.47 -6.91 -3.00
C LYS A 209 14.47 -7.15 -1.88
N THR A 210 15.35 -6.18 -1.62
CA THR A 210 16.44 -6.32 -0.66
C THR A 210 16.09 -5.85 0.74
N ALA A 211 14.98 -5.12 0.91
CA ALA A 211 14.59 -4.44 2.14
C ALA A 211 15.58 -3.33 2.59
N GLU A 212 16.47 -2.87 1.72
CA GLU A 212 17.36 -1.74 2.01
C GLU A 212 16.60 -0.43 2.02
N ILE A 213 16.93 0.46 2.96
CA ILE A 213 16.42 1.83 2.99
C ILE A 213 17.20 2.64 1.96
N LEU A 214 16.51 3.11 0.93
CA LEU A 214 17.09 3.91 -0.15
C LEU A 214 17.06 5.41 0.13
N ALA A 215 16.04 5.88 0.85
CA ALA A 215 15.88 7.28 1.23
C ALA A 215 15.07 7.43 2.52
N THR A 216 15.33 8.53 3.23
CA THR A 216 14.59 8.95 4.45
C THR A 216 14.27 10.43 4.39
N LYS A 217 13.15 10.81 4.99
CA LYS A 217 12.73 12.22 5.11
C LYS A 217 12.11 12.50 6.47
#